data_d6ad164507a92190e117a28052a51541
#
_entry.id   d6ad164507a92190e117a28052a51541
#
_cell.length_a   1.000
_cell.length_b   1.000
_cell.length_c   1.000
_cell.angle_alpha   90.00
_cell.angle_beta   90.00
_cell.angle_gamma   90.00
#
_symmetry.space_group_name_H-M   'P 1'
#
loop_
_entity.id
_entity.type
_entity.pdbx_description
1 polymer ?
#
loop_
_entity_poly.entity_id
_entity_poly.type
_entity_poly.pdbx_seq_one_letter_code
_entity_poly.pdbx_strand_id
1 'polypeptide(L)'
;MSFTSGFKLPKSVDPSAFWFIFKEADLLLNTSGDTLSIPETRDLGQCRKKLVRQQFIGSLDGRPCYTADMGDGTMQGEGLEAKNLRAIFNAVEEEIIWAAGTANQLATWNRNHQYCGRCGASCEDKQDERAKICPACGLVNYPRLSPAVIVAVMKDNKILLARNKRFRLPFFSVLAGFVEPGETLE
;
A
#
# COMPACT_ATOMS: atom_id res chain seq x y z
N MET A 1 -16.97 8.05 3.48
CA MET A 1 -15.59 8.53 3.82
C MET A 1 -14.89 8.99 2.56
N SER A 2 -13.87 9.90 2.65
CA SER A 2 -13.09 10.36 1.47
C SER A 2 -11.61 10.37 1.80
N PHE A 3 -10.81 9.63 1.01
CA PHE A 3 -9.35 9.61 1.13
C PHE A 3 -8.71 10.69 0.24
N THR A 4 -7.90 11.55 0.85
CA THR A 4 -7.12 12.60 0.14
C THR A 4 -5.64 12.30 0.30
N SER A 5 -4.94 12.08 -0.81
CA SER A 5 -3.49 11.84 -0.80
C SER A 5 -2.70 13.07 -0.37
N GLY A 6 -1.63 12.87 0.40
CA GLY A 6 -0.75 13.93 0.87
C GLY A 6 0.64 13.41 1.24
N PHE A 7 1.65 14.28 1.24
CA PHE A 7 3.02 13.90 1.62
C PHE A 7 3.64 14.81 2.68
N LYS A 8 3.08 16.02 2.88
CA LYS A 8 3.57 16.94 3.91
C LYS A 8 3.16 16.46 5.28
N LEU A 9 4.14 16.13 6.11
CA LEU A 9 3.90 15.67 7.48
C LEU A 9 3.12 16.74 8.28
N PRO A 10 2.06 16.35 8.99
CA PRO A 10 1.43 17.20 10.00
C PRO A 10 2.43 17.60 11.09
N LYS A 11 2.24 18.78 11.70
CA LYS A 11 3.13 19.30 12.74
C LYS A 11 3.18 18.44 14.00
N SER A 12 2.14 17.66 14.25
CA SER A 12 2.03 16.74 15.39
C SER A 12 1.32 15.45 14.97
N VAL A 13 1.64 14.33 15.60
CA VAL A 13 0.95 13.08 15.37
C VAL A 13 -0.34 13.07 16.18
N ASP A 14 -1.47 13.01 15.49
CA ASP A 14 -2.80 12.91 16.08
C ASP A 14 -2.99 11.53 16.75
N PRO A 15 -3.49 11.45 18.00
CA PRO A 15 -3.84 10.19 18.65
C PRO A 15 -4.85 9.34 17.87
N SER A 16 -5.71 9.99 17.06
CA SER A 16 -6.72 9.35 16.20
C SER A 16 -6.24 9.06 14.79
N ALA A 17 -4.95 9.31 14.46
CA ALA A 17 -4.42 9.02 13.14
C ALA A 17 -4.44 7.53 12.84
N PHE A 18 -4.79 7.17 11.62
CA PHE A 18 -4.79 5.80 11.13
C PHE A 18 -3.39 5.32 10.76
N TRP A 19 -3.08 4.05 11.07
CA TRP A 19 -1.81 3.43 10.79
C TRP A 19 -1.98 2.15 9.97
N PHE A 20 -1.60 2.21 8.71
CA PHE A 20 -1.52 1.06 7.81
C PHE A 20 -0.14 0.42 7.96
N ILE A 21 -0.03 -0.60 8.79
CA ILE A 21 1.24 -1.23 9.17
C ILE A 21 1.35 -2.57 8.46
N PHE A 22 2.43 -2.75 7.71
CA PHE A 22 2.65 -3.94 6.90
C PHE A 22 3.85 -4.76 7.37
N LYS A 23 3.73 -6.07 7.19
CA LYS A 23 4.85 -7.01 7.12
C LYS A 23 4.63 -7.86 5.88
N GLU A 24 5.41 -7.61 4.83
CA GLU A 24 5.18 -8.17 3.50
C GLU A 24 3.77 -7.80 2.96
N ALA A 25 2.90 -8.80 2.77
CA ALA A 25 1.54 -8.62 2.28
C ALA A 25 0.47 -8.56 3.40
N ASP A 26 0.88 -8.71 4.65
CA ASP A 26 -0.04 -8.70 5.79
C ASP A 26 -0.16 -7.31 6.38
N LEU A 27 -1.39 -6.89 6.61
CA LEU A 27 -1.80 -5.64 7.24
C LEU A 27 -2.21 -5.89 8.69
N LEU A 28 -1.69 -5.09 9.61
CA LEU A 28 -2.11 -5.10 11.01
C LEU A 28 -3.49 -4.45 11.14
N LEU A 29 -4.42 -5.16 11.76
CA LEU A 29 -5.80 -4.73 11.97
C LEU A 29 -6.14 -4.74 13.47
N ASN A 30 -7.01 -3.84 13.88
CA ASN A 30 -7.65 -3.88 15.18
C ASN A 30 -8.85 -4.83 15.13
N THR A 31 -8.85 -5.81 16.05
CA THR A 31 -9.86 -6.86 16.19
C THR A 31 -10.59 -6.80 17.53
N SER A 32 -10.41 -5.73 18.32
CA SER A 32 -11.00 -5.57 19.64
C SER A 32 -12.51 -5.32 19.62
N GLY A 33 -13.07 -4.95 18.47
CA GLY A 33 -14.50 -4.73 18.27
C GLY A 33 -15.16 -5.83 17.44
N ASP A 34 -16.45 -5.68 17.19
CA ASP A 34 -17.23 -6.61 16.34
C ASP A 34 -16.83 -6.56 14.86
N THR A 35 -16.13 -5.50 14.43
CA THR A 35 -15.69 -5.28 13.05
C THR A 35 -14.18 -5.03 12.99
N LEU A 36 -13.57 -5.48 11.89
CA LEU A 36 -12.18 -5.17 11.60
C LEU A 36 -12.01 -3.67 11.34
N SER A 37 -10.96 -3.07 11.90
CA SER A 37 -10.65 -1.67 11.64
C SER A 37 -9.13 -1.42 11.53
N ILE A 38 -8.75 -0.28 10.95
CA ILE A 38 -7.36 0.16 10.91
C ILE A 38 -6.98 0.69 12.30
N PRO A 39 -5.86 0.24 12.88
CA PRO A 39 -5.43 0.74 14.19
C PRO A 39 -5.14 2.24 14.14
N GLU A 40 -5.49 2.92 15.22
CA GLU A 40 -5.17 4.32 15.47
C GLU A 40 -3.85 4.44 16.25
N THR A 41 -3.30 5.65 16.33
CA THR A 41 -2.06 5.89 17.11
C THR A 41 -2.17 5.38 18.54
N ARG A 42 -3.35 5.54 19.16
CA ARG A 42 -3.63 5.12 20.55
C ARG A 42 -3.63 3.60 20.74
N ASP A 43 -3.92 2.83 19.69
CA ASP A 43 -4.02 1.36 19.75
C ASP A 43 -2.65 0.68 19.66
N LEU A 44 -1.64 1.41 19.18
CA LEU A 44 -0.34 0.80 18.84
C LEU A 44 0.52 0.41 20.04
N GLY A 45 0.36 1.06 21.19
CA GLY A 45 1.12 0.74 22.40
C GLY A 45 2.62 0.55 22.12
N GLN A 46 3.16 -0.58 22.53
CA GLN A 46 4.58 -0.92 22.34
C GLN A 46 4.94 -1.23 20.87
N CYS A 47 3.96 -1.60 20.02
CA CYS A 47 4.20 -1.87 18.59
C CYS A 47 4.77 -0.64 17.88
N ARG A 48 4.37 0.56 18.31
CA ARG A 48 4.83 1.82 17.70
C ARG A 48 6.36 1.96 17.69
N LYS A 49 7.05 1.46 18.72
CA LYS A 49 8.52 1.55 18.81
C LYS A 49 9.25 0.66 17.81
N LYS A 50 8.55 -0.33 17.23
CA LYS A 50 9.08 -1.29 16.27
C LYS A 50 8.81 -0.89 14.82
N LEU A 51 8.06 0.20 14.59
CA LEU A 51 7.71 0.67 13.26
C LEU A 51 8.92 1.31 12.59
N VAL A 52 9.18 0.88 11.36
CA VAL A 52 10.24 1.42 10.50
C VAL A 52 9.63 1.97 9.21
N ARG A 53 10.38 2.79 8.48
CA ARG A 53 9.97 3.38 7.20
C ARG A 53 8.59 4.06 7.24
N GLN A 54 8.35 4.80 8.32
CA GLN A 54 7.08 5.51 8.52
C GLN A 54 6.92 6.63 7.51
N GLN A 55 5.75 6.71 6.87
CA GLN A 55 5.42 7.77 5.92
C GLN A 55 3.99 8.27 6.13
N PHE A 56 3.80 9.58 6.03
CA PHE A 56 2.47 10.18 5.88
C PHE A 56 1.97 9.93 4.44
N ILE A 57 0.74 9.46 4.30
CA ILE A 57 0.15 9.12 2.99
C ILE A 57 -1.01 10.01 2.58
N GLY A 58 -1.57 10.77 3.52
CA GLY A 58 -2.74 11.61 3.30
C GLY A 58 -3.69 11.59 4.48
N SER A 59 -4.96 11.86 4.23
CA SER A 59 -6.01 11.85 5.26
C SER A 59 -7.25 11.12 4.78
N LEU A 60 -7.95 10.49 5.72
CA LEU A 60 -9.26 9.88 5.55
C LEU A 60 -10.26 10.65 6.43
N ASP A 61 -11.22 11.34 5.82
CA ASP A 61 -12.14 12.28 6.48
C ASP A 61 -11.43 13.30 7.38
N GLY A 62 -10.32 13.87 6.88
CA GLY A 62 -9.52 14.83 7.62
C GLY A 62 -8.60 14.23 8.70
N ARG A 63 -8.73 12.94 9.04
CA ARG A 63 -7.85 12.24 9.97
C ARG A 63 -6.56 11.80 9.26
N PRO A 64 -5.38 12.09 9.83
CA PRO A 64 -4.11 11.72 9.22
C PRO A 64 -3.98 10.20 9.04
N CYS A 65 -3.39 9.80 7.92
CA CYS A 65 -3.10 8.42 7.58
C CYS A 65 -1.59 8.23 7.38
N TYR A 66 -1.04 7.24 8.06
CA TYR A 66 0.36 6.85 7.95
C TYR A 66 0.49 5.42 7.45
N THR A 67 1.55 5.13 6.72
CA THR A 67 1.99 3.77 6.47
C THR A 67 3.34 3.52 7.14
N ALA A 68 3.58 2.29 7.55
CA ALA A 68 4.84 1.85 8.11
C ALA A 68 5.06 0.36 7.81
N ASP A 69 6.32 -0.06 7.88
CA ASP A 69 6.64 -1.49 7.98
C ASP A 69 6.86 -1.87 9.44
N MET A 70 6.43 -3.07 9.80
CA MET A 70 6.85 -3.69 11.05
C MET A 70 8.32 -4.11 10.90
N GLY A 71 9.17 -3.60 11.76
CA GLY A 71 10.55 -4.04 11.86
C GLY A 71 10.67 -5.43 12.49
N ASP A 72 11.75 -5.67 13.23
CA ASP A 72 11.94 -6.92 13.95
C ASP A 72 10.87 -7.11 15.02
N GLY A 73 10.09 -8.19 14.89
CA GLY A 73 9.04 -8.52 15.84
C GLY A 73 7.80 -9.15 15.23
N THR A 74 6.87 -9.52 16.07
CA THR A 74 5.56 -10.05 15.68
C THR A 74 4.58 -8.91 15.43
N MET A 75 3.75 -9.05 14.38
CA MET A 75 2.57 -8.20 14.14
C MET A 75 1.42 -8.65 15.03
N GLN A 76 1.60 -8.60 16.34
CA GLN A 76 0.61 -9.00 17.34
C GLN A 76 0.67 -8.04 18.52
N GLY A 77 -0.48 -7.73 19.06
CA GLY A 77 -0.70 -6.94 20.27
C GLY A 77 -2.07 -7.26 20.83
N GLU A 78 -2.39 -6.74 22.00
CA GLU A 78 -3.72 -6.87 22.56
C GLU A 78 -4.75 -6.24 21.61
N GLY A 79 -5.66 -7.07 21.08
CA GLY A 79 -6.65 -6.65 20.08
C GLY A 79 -6.11 -6.28 18.70
N LEU A 80 -4.84 -6.65 18.38
CA LEU A 80 -4.25 -6.42 17.08
C LEU A 80 -3.85 -7.74 16.43
N GLU A 81 -4.26 -7.95 15.18
CA GLU A 81 -3.99 -9.15 14.39
C GLU A 81 -3.54 -8.81 12.98
N ALA A 82 -2.56 -9.53 12.46
CA ALA A 82 -2.13 -9.43 11.06
C ALA A 82 -3.00 -10.30 10.16
N LYS A 83 -3.52 -9.70 9.09
CA LYS A 83 -4.28 -10.42 8.06
C LYS A 83 -3.78 -10.00 6.68
N ASN A 84 -3.85 -10.94 5.74
CA ASN A 84 -3.54 -10.61 4.35
C ASN A 84 -4.44 -9.45 3.87
N LEU A 85 -3.84 -8.47 3.17
CA LEU A 85 -4.56 -7.29 2.69
C LEU A 85 -5.85 -7.65 1.92
N ARG A 86 -5.85 -8.75 1.19
CA ARG A 86 -7.05 -9.21 0.45
C ARG A 86 -8.22 -9.61 1.36
N ALA A 87 -7.94 -9.97 2.62
CA ALA A 87 -8.99 -10.38 3.55
C ALA A 87 -9.90 -9.23 3.99
N ILE A 88 -9.46 -7.97 3.80
CA ILE A 88 -10.27 -6.80 4.17
C ILE A 88 -11.31 -6.39 3.12
N PHE A 89 -11.23 -6.91 1.87
CA PHE A 89 -12.05 -6.43 0.74
C PHE A 89 -13.56 -6.48 0.96
N ASN A 90 -14.06 -7.34 1.82
CA ASN A 90 -15.49 -7.39 2.16
C ASN A 90 -15.76 -7.19 3.65
N ALA A 91 -14.75 -6.71 4.39
CA ALA A 91 -14.80 -6.61 5.84
C ALA A 91 -14.72 -5.17 6.36
N VAL A 92 -14.37 -4.22 5.50
CA VAL A 92 -14.25 -2.80 5.83
C VAL A 92 -14.86 -1.94 4.70
N GLU A 93 -15.05 -0.66 4.97
CA GLU A 93 -15.56 0.30 3.97
C GLU A 93 -14.61 0.47 2.78
N GLU A 94 -15.17 0.78 1.61
CA GLU A 94 -14.43 0.88 0.34
C GLU A 94 -13.28 1.89 0.40
N GLU A 95 -13.48 3.03 1.05
CA GLU A 95 -12.45 4.07 1.19
C GLU A 95 -11.26 3.63 2.04
N ILE A 96 -11.49 2.77 3.03
CA ILE A 96 -10.42 2.12 3.80
C ILE A 96 -9.62 1.18 2.90
N ILE A 97 -10.29 0.45 2.00
CA ILE A 97 -9.62 -0.42 1.01
C ILE A 97 -8.74 0.42 0.09
N TRP A 98 -9.23 1.55 -0.42
CA TRP A 98 -8.45 2.48 -1.25
C TRP A 98 -7.23 3.04 -0.51
N ALA A 99 -7.43 3.49 0.73
CA ALA A 99 -6.35 3.98 1.58
C ALA A 99 -5.32 2.87 1.87
N ALA A 100 -5.76 1.65 2.19
CA ALA A 100 -4.90 0.50 2.44
C ALA A 100 -4.11 0.08 1.19
N GLY A 101 -4.74 0.11 0.01
CA GLY A 101 -4.08 -0.13 -1.28
C GLY A 101 -2.97 0.89 -1.55
N THR A 102 -3.27 2.17 -1.37
CA THR A 102 -2.30 3.27 -1.48
C THR A 102 -1.15 3.11 -0.48
N ALA A 103 -1.47 2.80 0.77
CA ALA A 103 -0.50 2.58 1.84
C ALA A 103 0.45 1.42 1.51
N ASN A 104 -0.09 0.28 1.04
CA ASN A 104 0.69 -0.89 0.65
C ASN A 104 1.63 -0.60 -0.52
N GLN A 105 1.16 0.12 -1.54
CA GLN A 105 1.98 0.51 -2.68
C GLN A 105 3.14 1.40 -2.25
N LEU A 106 2.90 2.39 -1.39
CA LEU A 106 3.92 3.30 -0.88
C LEU A 106 4.90 2.61 0.06
N ALA A 107 4.43 1.73 0.97
CA ALA A 107 5.29 0.92 1.83
C ALA A 107 6.20 0.01 1.00
N THR A 108 5.65 -0.69 0.00
CA THR A 108 6.40 -1.57 -0.90
C THR A 108 7.43 -0.78 -1.72
N TRP A 109 7.04 0.37 -2.28
CA TRP A 109 7.98 1.23 -2.99
C TRP A 109 9.12 1.70 -2.07
N ASN A 110 8.81 2.19 -0.86
CA ASN A 110 9.81 2.63 0.10
C ASN A 110 10.78 1.51 0.46
N ARG A 111 10.29 0.30 0.74
CA ARG A 111 11.10 -0.87 1.06
C ARG A 111 12.05 -1.25 -0.07
N ASN A 112 11.58 -1.19 -1.31
CA ASN A 112 12.33 -1.61 -2.49
C ASN A 112 13.33 -0.57 -3.02
N HIS A 113 13.26 0.69 -2.55
CA HIS A 113 14.11 1.77 -3.02
C HIS A 113 14.99 2.36 -1.90
N GLN A 114 15.45 1.50 -0.98
CA GLN A 114 16.40 1.90 0.08
C GLN A 114 17.81 2.16 -0.49
N TYR A 115 18.13 1.57 -1.65
CA TYR A 115 19.41 1.71 -2.34
C TYR A 115 19.20 2.18 -3.78
N CYS A 116 20.16 2.95 -4.26
CA CYS A 116 20.15 3.49 -5.61
C CYS A 116 20.37 2.39 -6.66
N GLY A 117 19.45 2.24 -7.62
CA GLY A 117 19.58 1.28 -8.71
C GLY A 117 20.69 1.60 -9.72
N ARG A 118 21.30 2.81 -9.65
CA ARG A 118 22.42 3.20 -10.51
C ARG A 118 23.78 2.96 -9.88
N CYS A 119 23.99 3.31 -8.59
CA CYS A 119 25.31 3.29 -7.95
C CYS A 119 25.35 2.50 -6.64
N GLY A 120 24.24 1.94 -6.17
CA GLY A 120 24.17 1.13 -4.96
C GLY A 120 24.21 1.89 -3.63
N ALA A 121 24.42 3.21 -3.63
CA ALA A 121 24.42 4.01 -2.41
C ALA A 121 23.01 4.07 -1.77
N SER A 122 22.96 4.23 -0.44
CA SER A 122 21.68 4.45 0.26
C SER A 122 20.97 5.68 -0.24
N CYS A 123 19.65 5.57 -0.43
CA CYS A 123 18.78 6.67 -0.82
C CYS A 123 18.15 7.34 0.40
N GLU A 124 17.85 8.63 0.27
CA GLU A 124 17.19 9.46 1.27
C GLU A 124 15.82 9.90 0.77
N ASP A 125 14.90 10.21 1.69
CA ASP A 125 13.60 10.77 1.34
C ASP A 125 13.75 12.27 1.01
N LYS A 126 13.20 12.70 -0.13
CA LYS A 126 13.13 14.12 -0.48
C LYS A 126 12.15 14.84 0.46
N GLN A 127 12.49 16.09 0.81
CA GLN A 127 11.70 16.88 1.77
C GLN A 127 10.55 17.66 1.10
N ASP A 128 10.66 17.91 -0.20
CA ASP A 128 9.77 18.77 -0.99
C ASP A 128 8.73 17.99 -1.79
N GLU A 129 8.94 16.68 -1.98
CA GLU A 129 8.04 15.82 -2.73
C GLU A 129 8.18 14.34 -2.31
N ARG A 130 7.19 13.52 -2.69
CA ARG A 130 7.23 12.08 -2.44
C ARG A 130 8.17 11.38 -3.44
N ALA A 131 9.45 11.42 -3.14
CA ALA A 131 10.50 10.77 -3.91
C ALA A 131 11.65 10.35 -3.00
N LYS A 132 12.48 9.45 -3.49
CA LYS A 132 13.80 9.17 -2.91
C LYS A 132 14.88 9.74 -3.81
N ILE A 133 15.91 10.31 -3.20
CA ILE A 133 17.08 10.83 -3.89
C ILE A 133 18.33 10.08 -3.45
N CYS A 134 19.20 9.77 -4.39
CA CYS A 134 20.53 9.25 -4.11
C CYS A 134 21.49 10.42 -3.84
N PRO A 135 22.06 10.56 -2.63
CA PRO A 135 22.98 11.66 -2.34
C PRO A 135 24.32 11.52 -3.12
N ALA A 136 24.70 10.30 -3.54
CA ALA A 136 25.94 10.06 -4.27
C ALA A 136 25.87 10.40 -5.77
N CYS A 137 24.74 10.15 -6.43
CA CYS A 137 24.66 10.33 -7.90
C CYS A 137 23.46 11.16 -8.38
N GLY A 138 22.65 11.68 -7.48
CA GLY A 138 21.50 12.55 -7.79
C GLY A 138 20.31 11.85 -8.42
N LEU A 139 20.31 10.51 -8.58
CA LEU A 139 19.17 9.80 -9.13
C LEU A 139 17.96 9.97 -8.23
N VAL A 140 16.83 10.41 -8.82
CA VAL A 140 15.55 10.53 -8.14
C VAL A 140 14.64 9.36 -8.53
N ASN A 141 14.00 8.73 -7.55
CA ASN A 141 13.02 7.67 -7.73
C ASN A 141 11.67 8.07 -7.16
N TYR A 142 10.66 8.05 -8.01
CA TYR A 142 9.26 8.26 -7.64
C TYR A 142 8.53 6.94 -7.36
N PRO A 143 7.43 6.93 -6.60
CA PRO A 143 6.55 5.78 -6.50
C PRO A 143 6.14 5.29 -7.89
N ARG A 144 6.37 3.99 -8.15
CA ARG A 144 6.07 3.40 -9.45
C ARG A 144 4.58 3.15 -9.60
N LEU A 145 4.03 3.54 -10.74
CA LEU A 145 2.73 3.11 -11.22
C LEU A 145 2.98 2.11 -12.36
N SER A 146 2.22 1.02 -12.38
CA SER A 146 2.25 0.00 -13.43
C SER A 146 0.82 -0.20 -13.93
N PRO A 147 0.34 0.66 -14.87
CA PRO A 147 -1.01 0.55 -15.39
C PRO A 147 -1.22 -0.81 -16.04
N ALA A 148 -2.39 -1.38 -15.82
CA ALA A 148 -2.82 -2.59 -16.49
C ALA A 148 -4.17 -2.34 -17.17
N VAL A 149 -4.34 -2.92 -18.34
CA VAL A 149 -5.62 -2.93 -19.05
C VAL A 149 -6.26 -4.30 -18.91
N ILE A 150 -7.58 -4.33 -18.90
CA ILE A 150 -8.38 -5.55 -18.93
C ILE A 150 -9.36 -5.44 -20.08
N VAL A 151 -9.39 -6.44 -20.98
CA VAL A 151 -10.12 -6.38 -22.25
C VAL A 151 -11.12 -7.52 -22.36
N ALA A 152 -12.37 -7.17 -22.62
CA ALA A 152 -13.41 -8.13 -22.97
C ALA A 152 -13.48 -8.29 -24.49
N VAL A 153 -12.87 -9.35 -25.03
CA VAL A 153 -12.98 -9.67 -26.48
C VAL A 153 -14.30 -10.38 -26.72
N MET A 154 -15.16 -9.73 -27.46
CA MET A 154 -16.51 -10.26 -27.77
C MET A 154 -16.64 -10.61 -29.25
N LYS A 155 -17.31 -11.72 -29.52
CA LYS A 155 -17.75 -12.12 -30.85
C LYS A 155 -19.19 -12.63 -30.76
N ASP A 156 -20.10 -12.00 -31.45
CA ASP A 156 -21.54 -12.25 -31.34
C ASP A 156 -21.98 -12.15 -29.86
N ASN A 157 -22.62 -13.17 -29.30
CA ASN A 157 -23.01 -13.25 -27.88
C ASN A 157 -22.01 -14.04 -27.02
N LYS A 158 -20.72 -14.12 -27.44
CA LYS A 158 -19.68 -14.87 -26.75
C LYS A 158 -18.57 -13.94 -26.30
N ILE A 159 -17.99 -14.25 -25.14
CA ILE A 159 -16.82 -13.57 -24.59
C ILE A 159 -15.63 -14.56 -24.54
N LEU A 160 -14.46 -14.08 -24.95
CA LEU A 160 -13.22 -14.85 -24.82
C LEU A 160 -12.74 -14.86 -23.38
N LEU A 161 -12.60 -16.04 -22.82
CA LEU A 161 -12.00 -16.24 -21.51
C LEU A 161 -10.72 -17.06 -21.64
N ALA A 162 -9.72 -16.70 -20.85
CA ALA A 162 -8.46 -17.42 -20.77
C ALA A 162 -8.18 -17.88 -19.33
N ARG A 163 -7.35 -18.90 -19.21
CA ARG A 163 -6.87 -19.40 -17.92
C ARG A 163 -5.34 -19.36 -17.89
N ASN A 164 -4.79 -18.73 -16.88
CA ASN A 164 -3.36 -18.82 -16.63
C ASN A 164 -3.03 -20.21 -16.02
N LYS A 165 -2.12 -20.96 -16.68
CA LYS A 165 -1.69 -22.30 -16.23
C LYS A 165 -1.02 -22.30 -14.84
N ARG A 166 -0.50 -21.15 -14.38
CA ARG A 166 0.13 -21.00 -13.07
C ARG A 166 -0.86 -20.90 -11.91
N PHE A 167 -2.14 -20.62 -12.19
CA PHE A 167 -3.17 -20.58 -11.15
C PHE A 167 -3.53 -21.98 -10.68
N ARG A 168 -3.47 -22.19 -9.37
CA ARG A 168 -3.81 -23.49 -8.74
C ARG A 168 -5.29 -23.85 -8.92
N LEU A 169 -6.16 -22.82 -8.87
CA LEU A 169 -7.61 -23.01 -9.08
C LEU A 169 -7.96 -22.84 -10.57
N PRO A 170 -9.00 -23.52 -11.08
CA PRO A 170 -9.48 -23.42 -12.45
C PRO A 170 -10.27 -22.11 -12.63
N PHE A 171 -9.56 -20.98 -12.55
CA PHE A 171 -10.14 -19.66 -12.70
C PHE A 171 -9.94 -19.16 -14.13
N PHE A 172 -11.05 -18.80 -14.78
CA PHE A 172 -11.07 -18.18 -16.10
C PHE A 172 -11.41 -16.69 -15.96
N SER A 173 -10.72 -15.86 -16.71
CA SER A 173 -10.96 -14.41 -16.76
C SER A 173 -10.83 -13.89 -18.17
N VAL A 174 -11.28 -12.66 -18.39
CA VAL A 174 -10.95 -11.88 -19.58
C VAL A 174 -9.44 -11.61 -19.65
N LEU A 175 -8.95 -11.13 -20.78
CA LEU A 175 -7.52 -10.87 -20.99
C LEU A 175 -7.10 -9.60 -20.23
N ALA A 176 -5.94 -9.66 -19.60
CA ALA A 176 -5.34 -8.50 -18.93
C ALA A 176 -3.82 -8.49 -19.17
N GLY A 177 -3.25 -7.29 -19.23
CA GLY A 177 -1.82 -7.07 -19.39
C GLY A 177 -1.38 -5.72 -18.86
N PHE A 178 -0.09 -5.59 -18.58
CA PHE A 178 0.49 -4.28 -18.27
C PHE A 178 0.63 -3.46 -19.55
N VAL A 179 0.48 -2.15 -19.41
CA VAL A 179 0.70 -1.19 -20.50
C VAL A 179 2.20 -1.01 -20.68
N GLU A 180 2.65 -1.16 -21.92
CA GLU A 180 4.04 -0.95 -22.33
C GLU A 180 4.30 0.52 -22.74
N PRO A 181 5.56 1.01 -22.66
CA PRO A 181 5.90 2.35 -23.11
C PRO A 181 5.49 2.58 -24.58
N GLY A 182 4.70 3.61 -24.83
CA GLY A 182 4.20 3.95 -26.17
C GLY A 182 2.83 3.38 -26.51
N GLU A 183 2.26 2.53 -25.66
CA GLU A 183 0.88 2.05 -25.82
C GLU A 183 -0.14 3.04 -25.22
N THR A 184 -1.33 3.08 -25.81
CA THR A 184 -2.50 3.76 -25.23
C THR A 184 -3.23 2.81 -24.29
N LEU A 185 -4.14 3.35 -23.46
CA LEU A 185 -4.96 2.52 -22.56
C LEU A 185 -6.12 1.82 -23.28
N GLU A 186 -6.36 2.16 -24.55
CA GLU A 186 -7.45 1.68 -25.40
C GLU A 186 -7.01 0.57 -26.34
#